data_063dca341f9b07988cec616a2a5b9172
#
_entry.id   063dca341f9b07988cec616a2a5b9172
#
_cell.length_a   1.000
_cell.length_b   1.000
_cell.length_c   1.000
_cell.angle_alpha   90.00
_cell.angle_beta   90.00
_cell.angle_gamma   90.00
#
_symmetry.space_group_name_H-M   'P 1'
#
loop_
_entity.id
_entity.type
_entity.pdbx_description
1 polymer ?
#
loop_
_entity_poly.entity_id
_entity_poly.type
_entity_poly.pdbx_seq_one_letter_code
_entity_poly.pdbx_strand_id
1 'polypeptide(L)'
;MANIYTSAAQLIGHTPLLELTHLEKKYDLKARLLAKLEYFNPAGSVKDRIAKAMIDDAEAKGVLKPGATIIEPTSGNTGIGLASVAAARGYKIILTMPETMSVERRNLLKAYGAQLVLTDGAKGMKGAIAKAQELAESTPNSFIPSQFTNPANPATHRAFTGPEIWQDTEGKVDIFVAGVGTGGTLSGVGGYLKSQNPNVKVVAVEPAGSPVLSKGVAGPHKIQGIGAGFVPDTLDTKVYDEVIAVENEDAFKTGRAIAHKEGVLIGISSGAAVYAATVLAKRPENKGKVIVALLPDTGERYLSTPLFAE
;
A
#
# COMPACT_ATOMS: atom_id res chain seq x y z
N MET A 1 28.50 -5.67 13.10
CA MET A 1 28.62 -4.51 12.15
C MET A 1 27.85 -3.35 12.73
N ALA A 2 28.35 -2.12 12.61
CA ALA A 2 27.65 -0.94 13.11
C ALA A 2 26.31 -0.76 12.32
N ASN A 3 25.21 -0.55 13.04
CA ASN A 3 23.88 -0.36 12.44
C ASN A 3 23.62 1.15 12.23
N ILE A 4 24.48 1.79 11.39
CA ILE A 4 24.45 3.22 11.10
C ILE A 4 24.11 3.39 9.62
N TYR A 5 23.01 4.10 9.36
CA TYR A 5 22.52 4.40 8.02
C TYR A 5 22.83 5.86 7.66
N THR A 6 23.12 6.11 6.40
CA THR A 6 23.46 7.45 5.88
C THR A 6 22.31 8.10 5.10
N SER A 7 21.22 7.37 4.87
CA SER A 7 20.01 7.87 4.21
C SER A 7 18.77 7.15 4.76
N ALA A 8 17.68 7.91 4.94
CA ALA A 8 16.39 7.34 5.32
C ALA A 8 15.89 6.27 4.32
N ALA A 9 16.24 6.40 3.04
CA ALA A 9 15.89 5.42 2.02
C ALA A 9 16.49 4.02 2.26
N GLN A 10 17.56 3.91 3.05
CA GLN A 10 18.17 2.63 3.43
C GLN A 10 17.37 1.88 4.51
N LEU A 11 16.49 2.58 5.22
CA LEU A 11 15.63 2.02 6.26
C LEU A 11 14.34 1.39 5.68
N ILE A 12 14.09 1.56 4.38
CA ILE A 12 12.89 1.05 3.73
C ILE A 12 12.98 -0.47 3.60
N GLY A 13 11.91 -1.16 3.99
CA GLY A 13 11.82 -2.61 3.95
C GLY A 13 12.16 -3.27 5.29
N HIS A 14 12.40 -4.57 5.26
CA HIS A 14 12.66 -5.40 6.45
C HIS A 14 11.63 -5.19 7.58
N THR A 15 10.37 -5.01 7.19
CA THR A 15 9.27 -4.80 8.11
C THR A 15 8.92 -6.10 8.83
N PRO A 16 8.47 -6.05 10.10
CA PRO A 16 8.22 -7.26 10.87
C PRO A 16 6.90 -7.94 10.51
N LEU A 17 6.81 -9.24 10.82
CA LEU A 17 5.57 -9.98 10.99
C LEU A 17 5.16 -9.97 12.45
N LEU A 18 3.87 -9.70 12.71
CA LEU A 18 3.23 -9.82 14.03
C LEU A 18 2.15 -10.90 13.98
N GLU A 19 2.20 -11.88 14.87
CA GLU A 19 1.11 -12.84 15.04
C GLU A 19 -0.02 -12.21 15.86
N LEU A 20 -1.25 -12.26 15.33
CA LEU A 20 -2.42 -11.62 15.91
C LEU A 20 -3.10 -12.57 16.94
N THR A 21 -2.37 -12.93 17.99
CA THR A 21 -2.74 -13.98 18.93
C THR A 21 -4.01 -13.69 19.73
N HIS A 22 -4.28 -12.41 20.05
CA HIS A 22 -5.51 -12.03 20.75
C HIS A 22 -6.73 -12.11 19.82
N LEU A 23 -6.55 -11.82 18.53
CA LEU A 23 -7.61 -11.94 17.54
C LEU A 23 -7.91 -13.42 17.26
N GLU A 24 -6.87 -14.26 17.14
CA GLU A 24 -6.99 -15.72 17.01
C GLU A 24 -7.78 -16.30 18.16
N LYS A 25 -7.43 -15.95 19.40
CA LYS A 25 -8.13 -16.40 20.60
C LYS A 25 -9.58 -15.89 20.65
N LYS A 26 -9.81 -14.62 20.33
CA LYS A 26 -11.15 -14.01 20.35
C LYS A 26 -12.14 -14.73 19.44
N TYR A 27 -11.70 -15.15 18.27
CA TYR A 27 -12.54 -15.78 17.25
C TYR A 27 -12.36 -17.30 17.17
N ASP A 28 -11.62 -17.91 18.11
CA ASP A 28 -11.28 -19.35 18.14
C ASP A 28 -10.73 -19.82 16.78
N LEU A 29 -9.87 -19.02 16.18
CA LEU A 29 -9.28 -19.35 14.88
C LEU A 29 -8.37 -20.56 15.01
N LYS A 30 -8.42 -21.44 14.03
CA LYS A 30 -7.57 -22.64 13.97
C LYS A 30 -6.42 -22.50 12.98
N ALA A 31 -6.31 -21.37 12.31
CA ALA A 31 -5.20 -20.95 11.46
C ALA A 31 -4.37 -19.90 12.21
N ARG A 32 -3.07 -19.78 11.89
CA ARG A 32 -2.21 -18.70 12.37
C ARG A 32 -2.41 -17.49 11.49
N LEU A 33 -2.59 -16.32 12.10
CA LEU A 33 -2.85 -15.07 11.43
C LEU A 33 -1.70 -14.09 11.66
N LEU A 34 -0.90 -13.85 10.62
CA LEU A 34 0.28 -12.99 10.67
C LEU A 34 0.01 -11.68 9.93
N ALA A 35 0.43 -10.57 10.53
CA ALA A 35 0.33 -9.22 9.97
C ALA A 35 1.72 -8.73 9.52
N LYS A 36 1.90 -8.42 8.23
CA LYS A 36 3.10 -7.74 7.71
C LYS A 36 2.94 -6.24 7.93
N LEU A 37 3.66 -5.68 8.90
CA LEU A 37 3.47 -4.31 9.39
C LEU A 37 4.26 -3.30 8.56
N GLU A 38 3.71 -2.84 7.45
CA GLU A 38 4.38 -1.92 6.52
C GLU A 38 4.50 -0.48 7.03
N TYR A 39 3.84 -0.13 8.13
CA TYR A 39 4.03 1.18 8.76
C TYR A 39 5.40 1.35 9.44
N PHE A 40 6.19 0.30 9.60
CA PHE A 40 7.57 0.38 10.05
C PHE A 40 8.53 0.97 9.00
N ASN A 41 8.10 1.13 7.76
CA ASN A 41 8.86 1.94 6.81
C ASN A 41 8.98 3.39 7.29
N PRO A 42 10.08 4.12 6.98
CA PRO A 42 10.37 5.44 7.56
C PRO A 42 9.31 6.50 7.31
N ALA A 43 8.64 6.49 6.16
CA ALA A 43 7.50 7.39 5.89
C ALA A 43 6.14 6.75 6.22
N GLY A 44 6.12 5.60 6.90
CA GLY A 44 4.97 4.99 7.56
C GLY A 44 4.04 4.19 6.64
N SER A 45 4.49 3.73 5.48
CA SER A 45 3.65 2.88 4.63
C SER A 45 4.42 1.98 3.66
N VAL A 46 3.70 1.00 3.11
CA VAL A 46 4.18 0.12 2.02
C VAL A 46 4.62 0.91 0.78
N LYS A 47 4.11 2.12 0.59
CA LYS A 47 4.41 2.94 -0.58
C LYS A 47 5.83 3.52 -0.58
N ASP A 48 6.50 3.53 0.54
CA ASP A 48 7.92 3.88 0.62
C ASP A 48 8.75 2.98 -0.29
N ARG A 49 8.39 1.69 -0.36
CA ARG A 49 9.06 0.70 -1.21
C ARG A 49 8.96 1.05 -2.69
N ILE A 50 7.75 1.33 -3.18
CA ILE A 50 7.56 1.67 -4.59
C ILE A 50 8.09 3.05 -4.93
N ALA A 51 8.02 4.01 -4.00
CA ALA A 51 8.60 5.34 -4.18
C ALA A 51 10.11 5.24 -4.41
N LYS A 52 10.82 4.50 -3.55
CA LYS A 52 12.25 4.22 -3.72
C LYS A 52 12.51 3.50 -5.05
N ALA A 53 11.78 2.43 -5.35
CA ALA A 53 12.01 1.62 -6.53
C ALA A 53 11.79 2.37 -7.85
N MET A 54 10.76 3.19 -7.95
CA MET A 54 10.49 3.99 -9.15
C MET A 54 11.57 5.07 -9.36
N ILE A 55 12.10 5.65 -8.28
CA ILE A 55 13.21 6.61 -8.34
C ILE A 55 14.51 5.87 -8.72
N ASP A 56 14.83 4.74 -8.07
CA ASP A 56 16.03 3.93 -8.37
C ASP A 56 16.06 3.51 -9.84
N ASP A 57 14.93 3.02 -10.36
CA ASP A 57 14.79 2.58 -11.75
C ASP A 57 14.98 3.75 -12.74
N ALA A 58 14.39 4.91 -12.44
CA ALA A 58 14.52 6.10 -13.27
C ALA A 58 15.95 6.67 -13.28
N GLU A 59 16.65 6.62 -12.13
CA GLU A 59 18.08 6.99 -12.04
C GLU A 59 18.94 6.02 -12.86
N ALA A 60 18.72 4.71 -12.69
CA ALA A 60 19.49 3.67 -13.39
C ALA A 60 19.32 3.74 -14.92
N LYS A 61 18.14 4.13 -15.39
CA LYS A 61 17.83 4.35 -16.79
C LYS A 61 18.28 5.71 -17.34
N GLY A 62 18.81 6.60 -16.47
CA GLY A 62 19.18 7.96 -16.85
C GLY A 62 18.02 8.89 -17.20
N VAL A 63 16.79 8.48 -16.87
CA VAL A 63 15.57 9.29 -17.06
C VAL A 63 15.48 10.37 -15.98
N LEU A 64 15.77 10.01 -14.72
CA LEU A 64 15.83 10.94 -13.61
C LEU A 64 17.28 11.38 -13.39
N LYS A 65 17.56 12.65 -13.65
CA LYS A 65 18.91 13.24 -13.55
C LYS A 65 19.04 14.09 -12.30
N PRO A 66 20.26 14.36 -11.79
CA PRO A 66 20.46 15.30 -10.69
C PRO A 66 19.77 16.65 -10.96
N GLY A 67 19.11 17.21 -9.94
CA GLY A 67 18.36 18.47 -10.04
C GLY A 67 17.00 18.35 -10.75
N ALA A 68 16.57 17.14 -11.13
CA ALA A 68 15.25 16.92 -11.71
C ALA A 68 14.12 17.23 -10.73
N THR A 69 12.93 17.47 -11.29
CA THR A 69 11.69 17.63 -10.53
C THR A 69 10.80 16.41 -10.73
N ILE A 70 10.47 15.74 -9.64
CA ILE A 70 9.50 14.64 -9.62
C ILE A 70 8.10 15.24 -9.56
N ILE A 71 7.19 14.79 -10.39
CA ILE A 71 5.80 15.25 -10.43
C ILE A 71 4.89 14.02 -10.35
N GLU A 72 3.96 13.96 -9.40
CA GLU A 72 3.02 12.83 -9.30
C GLU A 72 1.62 13.30 -8.90
N PRO A 73 0.56 12.85 -9.59
CA PRO A 73 -0.81 13.13 -9.20
C PRO A 73 -1.24 12.18 -8.07
N THR A 74 -1.04 12.58 -6.83
CA THR A 74 -1.38 11.77 -5.67
C THR A 74 -1.47 12.60 -4.40
N SER A 75 -2.40 12.25 -3.54
CA SER A 75 -2.56 12.78 -2.18
C SER A 75 -2.37 11.71 -1.11
N GLY A 76 -2.09 10.48 -1.54
CA GLY A 76 -2.00 9.32 -0.65
C GLY A 76 -0.58 8.98 -0.23
N ASN A 77 -0.43 7.76 0.25
CA ASN A 77 0.83 7.23 0.77
C ASN A 77 1.96 7.24 -0.28
N THR A 78 1.65 7.12 -1.56
CA THR A 78 2.67 7.23 -2.63
C THR A 78 3.30 8.61 -2.66
N GLY A 79 2.50 9.68 -2.52
CA GLY A 79 3.03 11.04 -2.44
C GLY A 79 3.94 11.24 -1.23
N ILE A 80 3.56 10.66 -0.08
CA ILE A 80 4.36 10.72 1.16
C ILE A 80 5.69 9.98 0.96
N GLY A 81 5.66 8.76 0.43
CA GLY A 81 6.86 7.99 0.14
C GLY A 81 7.77 8.68 -0.86
N LEU A 82 7.22 9.21 -1.97
CA LEU A 82 7.98 9.97 -2.96
C LEU A 82 8.60 11.24 -2.36
N ALA A 83 7.85 11.98 -1.54
CA ALA A 83 8.36 13.18 -0.89
C ALA A 83 9.50 12.86 0.09
N SER A 84 9.38 11.79 0.87
CA SER A 84 10.43 11.32 1.77
C SER A 84 11.70 10.93 1.02
N VAL A 85 11.60 10.12 -0.05
CA VAL A 85 12.77 9.70 -0.83
C VAL A 85 13.36 10.86 -1.61
N ALA A 86 12.53 11.74 -2.18
CA ALA A 86 12.99 12.96 -2.87
C ALA A 86 13.80 13.87 -1.93
N ALA A 87 13.30 14.11 -0.71
CA ALA A 87 14.02 14.87 0.31
C ALA A 87 15.36 14.24 0.66
N ALA A 88 15.41 12.89 0.85
CA ALA A 88 16.62 12.17 1.17
C ALA A 88 17.67 12.20 0.05
N ARG A 89 17.26 12.43 -1.21
CA ARG A 89 18.14 12.45 -2.40
C ARG A 89 18.34 13.82 -3.02
N GLY A 90 17.74 14.87 -2.46
CA GLY A 90 17.87 16.24 -2.95
C GLY A 90 17.09 16.55 -4.23
N TYR A 91 16.05 15.78 -4.54
CA TYR A 91 15.13 16.06 -5.65
C TYR A 91 14.05 17.07 -5.24
N LYS A 92 13.65 17.91 -6.19
CA LYS A 92 12.41 18.67 -6.07
C LYS A 92 11.23 17.76 -6.33
N ILE A 93 10.12 18.00 -5.63
CA ILE A 93 8.89 17.24 -5.86
C ILE A 93 7.66 18.14 -5.88
N ILE A 94 6.82 17.97 -6.87
CA ILE A 94 5.51 18.62 -7.02
C ILE A 94 4.44 17.53 -6.98
N LEU A 95 3.47 17.69 -6.09
CA LEU A 95 2.34 16.77 -5.99
C LEU A 95 1.06 17.50 -6.35
N THR A 96 0.32 16.97 -7.32
CA THR A 96 -0.97 17.52 -7.71
C THR A 96 -2.11 16.72 -7.08
N MET A 97 -3.10 17.41 -6.54
CA MET A 97 -4.23 16.79 -5.85
C MET A 97 -5.45 17.69 -5.82
N PRO A 98 -6.67 17.14 -5.71
CA PRO A 98 -7.86 17.94 -5.50
C PRO A 98 -7.79 18.74 -4.20
N GLU A 99 -8.33 19.95 -4.21
CA GLU A 99 -8.39 20.82 -3.01
C GLU A 99 -9.24 20.24 -1.87
N THR A 100 -10.05 19.22 -2.15
CA THR A 100 -10.85 18.49 -1.16
C THR A 100 -10.04 17.57 -0.26
N MET A 101 -8.75 17.40 -0.53
CA MET A 101 -7.86 16.59 0.32
C MET A 101 -7.67 17.21 1.69
N SER A 102 -7.59 16.37 2.74
CA SER A 102 -7.51 16.82 4.11
C SER A 102 -6.27 17.72 4.38
N VAL A 103 -6.44 18.64 5.31
CA VAL A 103 -5.36 19.59 5.69
C VAL A 103 -4.18 18.82 6.29
N GLU A 104 -4.44 17.77 7.07
CA GLU A 104 -3.39 16.94 7.70
C GLU A 104 -2.50 16.29 6.63
N ARG A 105 -3.09 15.72 5.57
CA ARG A 105 -2.32 15.14 4.46
C ARG A 105 -1.49 16.20 3.74
N ARG A 106 -2.07 17.37 3.46
CA ARG A 106 -1.34 18.48 2.84
C ARG A 106 -0.19 18.97 3.69
N ASN A 107 -0.39 19.08 5.00
CA ASN A 107 0.64 19.50 5.94
C ASN A 107 1.78 18.48 6.03
N LEU A 108 1.46 17.17 6.06
CA LEU A 108 2.45 16.11 6.07
C LEU A 108 3.35 16.15 4.82
N LEU A 109 2.76 16.32 3.64
CA LEU A 109 3.51 16.43 2.38
C LEU A 109 4.41 17.68 2.34
N LYS A 110 3.89 18.83 2.82
CA LYS A 110 4.68 20.06 2.94
C LYS A 110 5.82 19.91 3.93
N ALA A 111 5.64 19.17 5.02
CA ALA A 111 6.69 18.91 6.00
C ALA A 111 7.89 18.16 5.40
N TYR A 112 7.68 17.32 4.39
CA TYR A 112 8.75 16.70 3.59
C TYR A 112 9.33 17.64 2.51
N GLY A 113 8.87 18.89 2.41
CA GLY A 113 9.34 19.85 1.42
C GLY A 113 8.66 19.77 0.05
N ALA A 114 7.58 19.00 -0.07
CA ALA A 114 6.85 18.90 -1.34
C ALA A 114 6.08 20.20 -1.66
N GLN A 115 6.18 20.63 -2.91
CA GLN A 115 5.32 21.67 -3.47
C GLN A 115 3.96 21.03 -3.82
N LEU A 116 2.87 21.63 -3.33
CA LEU A 116 1.53 21.15 -3.62
C LEU A 116 0.85 22.06 -4.64
N VAL A 117 0.25 21.45 -5.65
CA VAL A 117 -0.61 22.12 -6.62
C VAL A 117 -2.01 21.57 -6.48
N LEU A 118 -2.90 22.39 -5.92
CA LEU A 118 -4.29 22.03 -5.70
C LEU A 118 -5.09 22.25 -7.00
N THR A 119 -5.94 21.29 -7.32
CA THR A 119 -6.84 21.34 -8.48
C THR A 119 -8.28 21.42 -8.03
N ASP A 120 -9.17 21.85 -8.92
CA ASP A 120 -10.61 21.95 -8.67
C ASP A 120 -11.16 20.62 -8.15
N GLY A 121 -11.79 20.66 -6.98
CA GLY A 121 -12.36 19.48 -6.31
C GLY A 121 -13.40 18.75 -7.16
N ALA A 122 -14.16 19.48 -7.98
CA ALA A 122 -15.18 18.91 -8.87
C ALA A 122 -14.58 18.00 -9.96
N LYS A 123 -13.31 18.22 -10.35
CA LYS A 123 -12.60 17.40 -11.33
C LYS A 123 -11.94 16.15 -10.72
N GLY A 124 -11.90 16.04 -9.40
CA GLY A 124 -11.30 14.92 -8.68
C GLY A 124 -9.89 14.57 -9.14
N MET A 125 -9.54 13.29 -9.11
CA MET A 125 -8.21 12.82 -9.54
C MET A 125 -7.93 13.02 -11.03
N LYS A 126 -8.96 13.05 -11.89
CA LYS A 126 -8.76 13.37 -13.34
C LYS A 126 -8.16 14.75 -13.52
N GLY A 127 -8.62 15.75 -12.74
CA GLY A 127 -8.07 17.09 -12.75
C GLY A 127 -6.62 17.14 -12.26
N ALA A 128 -6.30 16.38 -11.22
CA ALA A 128 -4.93 16.27 -10.70
C ALA A 128 -3.97 15.63 -11.72
N ILE A 129 -4.40 14.56 -12.40
CA ILE A 129 -3.62 13.89 -13.45
C ILE A 129 -3.34 14.85 -14.62
N ALA A 130 -4.36 15.53 -15.13
CA ALA A 130 -4.19 16.50 -16.22
C ALA A 130 -3.21 17.62 -15.83
N LYS A 131 -3.30 18.11 -14.58
CA LYS A 131 -2.39 19.14 -14.08
C LYS A 131 -0.96 18.65 -13.90
N ALA A 132 -0.76 17.39 -13.50
CA ALA A 132 0.58 16.79 -13.44
C ALA A 132 1.23 16.71 -14.83
N GLN A 133 0.47 16.33 -15.84
CA GLN A 133 0.94 16.28 -17.25
C GLN A 133 1.30 17.67 -17.76
N GLU A 134 0.43 18.66 -17.57
CA GLU A 134 0.69 20.06 -17.94
C GLU A 134 1.98 20.58 -17.30
N LEU A 135 2.18 20.30 -15.99
CA LEU A 135 3.38 20.71 -15.29
C LEU A 135 4.64 19.98 -15.81
N ALA A 136 4.52 18.71 -16.15
CA ALA A 136 5.66 17.95 -16.69
C ALA A 136 6.09 18.47 -18.06
N GLU A 137 5.14 18.86 -18.93
CA GLU A 137 5.43 19.45 -20.24
C GLU A 137 6.10 20.81 -20.11
N SER A 138 5.74 21.61 -19.10
CA SER A 138 6.27 22.96 -18.88
C SER A 138 7.50 23.01 -17.95
N THR A 139 7.86 21.90 -17.28
CA THR A 139 8.98 21.83 -16.34
C THR A 139 10.15 21.07 -16.98
N PRO A 140 11.23 21.74 -17.36
CA PRO A 140 12.42 21.06 -17.89
C PRO A 140 12.98 20.06 -16.86
N ASN A 141 13.49 18.92 -17.34
CA ASN A 141 14.07 17.86 -16.50
C ASN A 141 13.08 17.38 -15.44
N SER A 142 11.83 17.10 -15.82
CA SER A 142 10.80 16.52 -14.97
C SER A 142 10.62 15.03 -15.21
N PHE A 143 10.08 14.33 -14.20
CA PHE A 143 9.80 12.90 -14.23
C PHE A 143 8.48 12.60 -13.51
N ILE A 144 7.60 11.83 -14.15
CA ILE A 144 6.35 11.30 -13.56
C ILE A 144 6.55 9.81 -13.26
N PRO A 145 6.59 9.39 -11.98
CA PRO A 145 6.72 7.99 -11.59
C PRO A 145 5.62 7.06 -12.08
N SER A 146 4.37 7.51 -12.13
CA SER A 146 3.21 6.75 -12.67
C SER A 146 2.95 5.43 -11.97
N GLN A 147 2.59 5.48 -10.69
CA GLN A 147 2.45 4.29 -9.82
C GLN A 147 1.55 3.17 -10.35
N PHE A 148 0.56 3.48 -11.21
CA PHE A 148 -0.41 2.51 -11.73
C PHE A 148 0.06 1.75 -12.99
N THR A 149 1.14 2.23 -13.62
CA THR A 149 1.67 1.67 -14.88
C THR A 149 3.15 1.32 -14.81
N ASN A 150 3.88 1.81 -13.81
CA ASN A 150 5.32 1.61 -13.68
C ASN A 150 5.67 0.19 -13.21
N PRO A 151 6.40 -0.60 -14.01
CA PRO A 151 6.75 -1.98 -13.66
C PRO A 151 7.69 -2.10 -12.46
N ALA A 152 8.40 -1.03 -12.06
CA ALA A 152 9.21 -1.02 -10.85
C ALA A 152 8.37 -1.23 -9.57
N ASN A 153 7.06 -0.91 -9.63
CA ASN A 153 6.14 -1.13 -8.53
C ASN A 153 5.98 -2.63 -8.20
N PRO A 154 5.43 -3.50 -9.04
CA PRO A 154 5.38 -4.93 -8.71
C PRO A 154 6.76 -5.56 -8.59
N ALA A 155 7.76 -5.09 -9.33
CA ALA A 155 9.12 -5.64 -9.29
C ALA A 155 9.77 -5.53 -7.90
N THR A 156 9.63 -4.39 -7.21
CA THR A 156 10.18 -4.22 -5.85
C THR A 156 9.53 -5.15 -4.83
N HIS A 157 8.23 -5.40 -4.96
CA HIS A 157 7.53 -6.33 -4.08
C HIS A 157 7.95 -7.79 -4.33
N ARG A 158 8.21 -8.13 -5.61
CA ARG A 158 8.74 -9.45 -5.97
C ARG A 158 10.18 -9.64 -5.48
N ALA A 159 11.00 -8.60 -5.51
CA ALA A 159 12.41 -8.66 -5.14
C ALA A 159 12.66 -8.58 -3.62
N PHE A 160 11.77 -7.93 -2.87
CA PHE A 160 11.98 -7.65 -1.44
C PHE A 160 10.83 -8.11 -0.55
N THR A 161 9.62 -7.61 -0.73
CA THR A 161 8.50 -7.87 0.18
C THR A 161 8.11 -9.35 0.21
N GLY A 162 8.07 -10.00 -0.95
CA GLY A 162 7.83 -11.43 -1.06
C GLY A 162 8.89 -12.29 -0.37
N PRO A 163 10.19 -12.08 -0.66
CA PRO A 163 11.29 -12.74 0.04
C PRO A 163 11.29 -12.54 1.56
N GLU A 164 11.02 -11.31 2.05
CA GLU A 164 10.90 -11.05 3.48
C GLU A 164 9.81 -11.94 4.13
N ILE A 165 8.60 -11.98 3.53
CA ILE A 165 7.51 -12.82 4.04
C ILE A 165 7.90 -14.30 4.04
N TRP A 166 8.50 -14.77 2.95
CA TRP A 166 8.93 -16.16 2.82
C TRP A 166 9.97 -16.54 3.88
N GLN A 167 10.98 -15.71 4.08
CA GLN A 167 12.05 -15.92 5.07
C GLN A 167 11.50 -15.87 6.50
N ASP A 168 10.71 -14.85 6.83
CA ASP A 168 10.17 -14.66 8.18
C ASP A 168 9.16 -15.75 8.58
N THR A 169 8.54 -16.42 7.60
CA THR A 169 7.67 -17.59 7.84
C THR A 169 8.40 -18.92 7.71
N GLU A 170 9.72 -18.92 7.46
CA GLU A 170 10.50 -20.14 7.16
C GLU A 170 9.88 -20.97 6.01
N GLY A 171 9.30 -20.28 5.03
CA GLY A 171 8.63 -20.91 3.89
C GLY A 171 7.27 -21.53 4.21
N LYS A 172 6.67 -21.25 5.37
CA LYS A 172 5.43 -21.89 5.84
C LYS A 172 4.16 -21.09 5.55
N VAL A 173 4.23 -20.03 4.72
CA VAL A 173 3.05 -19.26 4.32
C VAL A 173 2.15 -20.09 3.37
N ASP A 174 0.87 -20.24 3.74
CA ASP A 174 -0.13 -20.97 2.93
C ASP A 174 -1.03 -20.00 2.15
N ILE A 175 -1.38 -18.87 2.76
CA ILE A 175 -2.29 -17.88 2.16
C ILE A 175 -1.71 -16.48 2.36
N PHE A 176 -1.65 -15.70 1.28
CA PHE A 176 -1.28 -14.29 1.30
C PHE A 176 -2.49 -13.42 0.95
N VAL A 177 -2.76 -12.41 1.76
CA VAL A 177 -3.91 -11.51 1.64
C VAL A 177 -3.44 -10.07 1.53
N ALA A 178 -3.86 -9.36 0.50
CA ALA A 178 -3.55 -7.93 0.36
C ALA A 178 -4.67 -7.16 -0.35
N GLY A 179 -4.88 -5.93 0.09
CA GLY A 179 -5.76 -4.97 -0.58
C GLY A 179 -5.20 -4.51 -1.93
N VAL A 180 -6.07 -4.33 -2.91
CA VAL A 180 -5.69 -3.90 -4.26
C VAL A 180 -5.96 -2.41 -4.45
N GLY A 181 -4.87 -1.61 -4.36
CA GLY A 181 -4.84 -0.22 -4.82
C GLY A 181 -4.24 -0.14 -6.22
N THR A 182 -2.91 -0.12 -6.32
CA THR A 182 -2.20 -0.25 -7.61
C THR A 182 -2.05 -1.70 -8.07
N GLY A 183 -2.26 -2.67 -7.17
CA GLY A 183 -2.06 -4.09 -7.45
C GLY A 183 -0.61 -4.57 -7.38
N GLY A 184 0.37 -3.66 -7.31
CA GLY A 184 1.78 -4.02 -7.32
C GLY A 184 2.20 -4.93 -6.17
N THR A 185 1.68 -4.70 -4.96
CA THR A 185 1.92 -5.57 -3.79
C THR A 185 1.44 -6.99 -4.04
N LEU A 186 0.17 -7.14 -4.47
CA LEU A 186 -0.43 -8.45 -4.71
C LEU A 186 0.32 -9.20 -5.82
N SER A 187 0.62 -8.52 -6.93
CA SER A 187 1.32 -9.08 -8.08
C SER A 187 2.74 -9.50 -7.73
N GLY A 188 3.51 -8.61 -7.09
CA GLY A 188 4.90 -8.88 -6.77
C GLY A 188 5.07 -9.96 -5.72
N VAL A 189 4.39 -9.81 -4.57
CA VAL A 189 4.45 -10.79 -3.48
C VAL A 189 3.84 -12.11 -3.91
N GLY A 190 2.64 -12.11 -4.49
CA GLY A 190 1.96 -13.32 -4.94
C GLY A 190 2.75 -14.08 -5.99
N GLY A 191 3.31 -13.36 -6.98
CA GLY A 191 4.18 -13.96 -8.00
C GLY A 191 5.45 -14.57 -7.43
N TYR A 192 6.07 -13.94 -6.41
CA TYR A 192 7.21 -14.51 -5.73
C TYR A 192 6.84 -15.76 -4.91
N LEU A 193 5.83 -15.67 -4.05
CA LEU A 193 5.42 -16.77 -3.18
C LEU A 193 5.02 -18.02 -4.00
N LYS A 194 4.25 -17.83 -5.08
CA LYS A 194 3.90 -18.95 -5.99
C LYS A 194 5.10 -19.52 -6.73
N SER A 195 6.16 -18.72 -6.97
CA SER A 195 7.40 -19.26 -7.55
C SER A 195 8.19 -20.13 -6.57
N GLN A 196 8.02 -19.92 -5.25
CA GLN A 196 8.63 -20.75 -4.20
C GLN A 196 7.77 -21.99 -3.91
N ASN A 197 6.45 -21.79 -3.81
CA ASN A 197 5.48 -22.87 -3.60
C ASN A 197 4.20 -22.56 -4.40
N PRO A 198 3.93 -23.27 -5.49
CA PRO A 198 2.75 -23.03 -6.33
C PRO A 198 1.42 -23.26 -5.63
N ASN A 199 1.40 -23.93 -4.46
CA ASN A 199 0.19 -24.16 -3.66
C ASN A 199 -0.17 -22.96 -2.77
N VAL A 200 0.68 -21.92 -2.68
CA VAL A 200 0.33 -20.71 -1.93
C VAL A 200 -0.89 -20.06 -2.58
N LYS A 201 -1.92 -19.85 -1.78
CA LYS A 201 -3.13 -19.15 -2.20
C LYS A 201 -2.93 -17.62 -2.05
N VAL A 202 -3.24 -16.87 -3.09
CA VAL A 202 -3.17 -15.42 -3.11
C VAL A 202 -4.58 -14.85 -3.15
N VAL A 203 -4.93 -14.00 -2.20
CA VAL A 203 -6.28 -13.44 -2.05
C VAL A 203 -6.24 -11.92 -2.18
N ALA A 204 -6.97 -11.42 -3.16
CA ALA A 204 -7.16 -10.00 -3.37
C ALA A 204 -8.29 -9.47 -2.48
N VAL A 205 -8.11 -8.28 -1.92
CA VAL A 205 -9.16 -7.58 -1.17
C VAL A 205 -9.56 -6.32 -1.91
N GLU A 206 -10.86 -6.15 -2.12
CA GLU A 206 -11.46 -4.96 -2.73
C GLU A 206 -12.60 -4.41 -1.87
N PRO A 207 -12.98 -3.12 -2.01
CA PRO A 207 -14.16 -2.59 -1.34
C PRO A 207 -15.45 -3.17 -1.92
N ALA A 208 -16.40 -3.60 -1.09
CA ALA A 208 -17.70 -4.09 -1.54
C ALA A 208 -18.51 -3.03 -2.31
N GLY A 209 -18.32 -1.75 -1.98
CA GLY A 209 -18.92 -0.62 -2.73
C GLY A 209 -18.28 -0.37 -4.10
N SER A 210 -17.10 -0.96 -4.40
CA SER A 210 -16.41 -0.79 -5.69
C SER A 210 -15.78 -2.13 -6.12
N PRO A 211 -16.60 -3.15 -6.41
CA PRO A 211 -16.15 -4.52 -6.69
C PRO A 211 -15.65 -4.67 -8.13
N VAL A 212 -14.60 -3.93 -8.49
CA VAL A 212 -14.05 -3.90 -9.85
C VAL A 212 -13.47 -5.24 -10.27
N LEU A 213 -12.74 -5.93 -9.35
CA LEU A 213 -12.07 -7.19 -9.68
C LEU A 213 -13.05 -8.35 -9.79
N SER A 214 -14.06 -8.40 -8.93
CA SER A 214 -15.01 -9.51 -8.90
C SER A 214 -16.24 -9.30 -9.79
N LYS A 215 -16.67 -8.03 -10.01
CA LYS A 215 -17.91 -7.71 -10.74
C LYS A 215 -17.75 -6.70 -11.87
N GLY A 216 -16.56 -6.13 -12.09
CA GLY A 216 -16.32 -5.11 -13.12
C GLY A 216 -17.02 -3.77 -12.85
N VAL A 217 -17.46 -3.50 -11.62
CA VAL A 217 -18.26 -2.31 -11.28
C VAL A 217 -17.49 -1.42 -10.32
N ALA A 218 -17.26 -0.17 -10.72
CA ALA A 218 -16.72 0.87 -9.83
C ALA A 218 -17.83 1.61 -9.09
N GLY A 219 -17.58 2.00 -7.85
CA GLY A 219 -18.52 2.75 -7.04
C GLY A 219 -17.87 3.47 -5.86
N PRO A 220 -18.62 4.25 -5.09
CA PRO A 220 -18.10 4.97 -3.93
C PRO A 220 -17.84 4.01 -2.76
N HIS A 221 -16.74 4.25 -2.04
CA HIS A 221 -16.40 3.54 -0.82
C HIS A 221 -15.55 4.41 0.11
N LYS A 222 -15.36 3.96 1.36
CA LYS A 222 -14.59 4.68 2.38
C LYS A 222 -13.28 3.98 2.76
N ILE A 223 -12.91 2.89 2.11
CA ILE A 223 -11.67 2.15 2.38
C ILE A 223 -10.53 2.82 1.60
N GLN A 224 -9.94 3.87 2.18
CA GLN A 224 -8.85 4.62 1.56
C GLN A 224 -7.63 3.72 1.29
N GLY A 225 -6.97 3.94 0.14
CA GLY A 225 -5.74 3.26 -0.25
C GLY A 225 -5.91 2.04 -1.16
N ILE A 226 -7.15 1.54 -1.30
CA ILE A 226 -7.51 0.46 -2.24
C ILE A 226 -8.74 0.86 -3.07
N GLY A 227 -9.11 0.06 -4.06
CA GLY A 227 -10.31 0.31 -4.87
C GLY A 227 -10.18 1.53 -5.77
N ALA A 228 -9.22 1.54 -6.68
CA ALA A 228 -8.93 2.67 -7.59
C ALA A 228 -10.07 2.96 -8.59
N GLY A 229 -11.06 2.09 -8.71
CA GLY A 229 -12.18 2.23 -9.65
C GLY A 229 -11.89 1.68 -11.05
N PHE A 230 -10.73 1.10 -11.26
CA PHE A 230 -10.31 0.45 -12.50
C PHE A 230 -9.29 -0.67 -12.19
N VAL A 231 -9.00 -1.52 -13.17
CA VAL A 231 -7.93 -2.54 -13.07
C VAL A 231 -6.61 -1.89 -13.46
N PRO A 232 -5.63 -1.76 -12.54
CA PRO A 232 -4.33 -1.14 -12.85
C PRO A 232 -3.45 -2.02 -13.74
N ASP A 233 -2.59 -1.40 -14.57
CA ASP A 233 -1.63 -2.14 -15.41
C ASP A 233 -0.56 -2.88 -14.56
N THR A 234 -0.29 -2.41 -13.35
CA THR A 234 0.61 -3.06 -12.39
C THR A 234 0.00 -4.26 -11.66
N LEU A 235 -1.28 -4.58 -11.92
CA LEU A 235 -1.95 -5.77 -11.38
C LEU A 235 -1.88 -6.94 -12.38
N ASP A 236 -1.20 -8.01 -12.00
CA ASP A 236 -1.33 -9.29 -12.67
C ASP A 236 -2.63 -9.97 -12.22
N THR A 237 -3.65 -9.94 -13.08
CA THR A 237 -4.96 -10.53 -12.79
C THR A 237 -4.97 -12.05 -12.72
N LYS A 238 -3.86 -12.71 -13.05
CA LYS A 238 -3.70 -14.17 -12.99
C LYS A 238 -3.01 -14.63 -11.70
N VAL A 239 -2.50 -13.70 -10.89
CA VAL A 239 -1.73 -14.04 -9.70
C VAL A 239 -2.60 -14.48 -8.52
N TYR A 240 -3.80 -13.91 -8.39
CA TYR A 240 -4.70 -14.21 -7.29
C TYR A 240 -5.69 -15.32 -7.62
N ASP A 241 -6.04 -16.10 -6.60
CA ASP A 241 -6.94 -17.26 -6.68
C ASP A 241 -8.36 -16.91 -6.23
N GLU A 242 -8.51 -15.86 -5.43
CA GLU A 242 -9.79 -15.45 -4.86
C GLU A 242 -9.81 -13.92 -4.66
N VAL A 243 -11.01 -13.35 -4.73
CA VAL A 243 -11.28 -11.95 -4.38
C VAL A 243 -12.27 -11.92 -3.22
N ILE A 244 -11.95 -11.17 -2.15
CA ILE A 244 -12.87 -10.91 -1.04
C ILE A 244 -13.24 -9.45 -1.05
N ALA A 245 -14.52 -9.17 -1.25
CA ALA A 245 -15.11 -7.83 -1.14
C ALA A 245 -15.42 -7.54 0.34
N VAL A 246 -14.96 -6.38 0.83
CA VAL A 246 -15.08 -5.99 2.25
C VAL A 246 -15.91 -4.73 2.38
N GLU A 247 -16.87 -4.74 3.30
CA GLU A 247 -17.69 -3.57 3.64
C GLU A 247 -16.88 -2.54 4.44
N ASN A 248 -17.24 -1.26 4.31
CA ASN A 248 -16.57 -0.19 5.05
C ASN A 248 -16.58 -0.44 6.56
N GLU A 249 -17.74 -0.83 7.10
CA GLU A 249 -17.93 -1.07 8.53
C GLU A 249 -17.11 -2.24 9.05
N ASP A 250 -16.94 -3.30 8.26
CA ASP A 250 -16.12 -4.45 8.63
C ASP A 250 -14.63 -4.05 8.70
N ALA A 251 -14.17 -3.22 7.76
CA ALA A 251 -12.82 -2.66 7.80
C ALA A 251 -12.59 -1.78 9.04
N PHE A 252 -13.56 -0.89 9.37
CA PHE A 252 -13.47 -0.01 10.54
C PHE A 252 -13.49 -0.81 11.86
N LYS A 253 -14.44 -1.73 12.04
CA LYS A 253 -14.55 -2.57 13.23
C LYS A 253 -13.29 -3.39 13.46
N THR A 254 -12.75 -3.95 12.37
CA THR A 254 -11.53 -4.77 12.46
C THR A 254 -10.32 -3.90 12.81
N GLY A 255 -10.16 -2.72 12.19
CA GLY A 255 -9.10 -1.79 12.53
C GLY A 255 -9.10 -1.37 13.99
N ARG A 256 -10.28 -1.02 14.54
CA ARG A 256 -10.45 -0.73 15.98
C ARG A 256 -10.13 -1.94 16.86
N ALA A 257 -10.58 -3.14 16.44
CA ALA A 257 -10.29 -4.36 17.20
C ALA A 257 -8.80 -4.65 17.30
N ILE A 258 -8.04 -4.44 16.21
CA ILE A 258 -6.58 -4.58 16.20
C ILE A 258 -5.93 -3.58 17.16
N ALA A 259 -6.33 -2.30 17.12
CA ALA A 259 -5.81 -1.30 18.03
C ALA A 259 -6.05 -1.68 19.52
N HIS A 260 -7.27 -2.12 19.85
CA HIS A 260 -7.64 -2.43 21.21
C HIS A 260 -7.13 -3.78 21.72
N LYS A 261 -6.84 -4.74 20.85
CA LYS A 261 -6.47 -6.10 21.26
C LYS A 261 -5.01 -6.42 21.04
N GLU A 262 -4.45 -5.97 19.94
CA GLU A 262 -3.04 -6.24 19.58
C GLU A 262 -2.11 -5.05 19.88
N GLY A 263 -2.67 -3.88 20.25
CA GLY A 263 -1.90 -2.69 20.61
C GLY A 263 -1.21 -1.99 19.43
N VAL A 264 -1.69 -2.21 18.20
CA VAL A 264 -1.14 -1.56 17.01
C VAL A 264 -2.19 -0.74 16.28
N LEU A 265 -1.86 0.51 15.94
CA LEU A 265 -2.72 1.39 15.14
C LEU A 265 -2.46 1.15 13.65
N ILE A 266 -3.51 0.72 12.96
CA ILE A 266 -3.45 0.40 11.53
C ILE A 266 -4.47 1.22 10.74
N GLY A 267 -4.18 1.44 9.44
CA GLY A 267 -5.09 2.17 8.56
C GLY A 267 -6.32 1.36 8.14
N ILE A 268 -7.23 2.02 7.43
CA ILE A 268 -8.53 1.46 7.03
C ILE A 268 -8.36 0.22 6.14
N SER A 269 -7.48 0.30 5.13
CA SER A 269 -7.22 -0.84 4.23
C SER A 269 -6.52 -2.00 4.92
N SER A 270 -5.76 -1.73 5.99
CA SER A 270 -5.21 -2.77 6.87
C SER A 270 -6.32 -3.51 7.60
N GLY A 271 -7.32 -2.79 8.12
CA GLY A 271 -8.52 -3.38 8.72
C GLY A 271 -9.27 -4.29 7.73
N ALA A 272 -9.41 -3.86 6.48
CA ALA A 272 -10.02 -4.69 5.43
C ALA A 272 -9.20 -5.97 5.15
N ALA A 273 -7.88 -5.88 5.08
CA ALA A 273 -7.02 -7.05 4.86
C ALA A 273 -7.10 -8.06 6.02
N VAL A 274 -7.09 -7.59 7.28
CA VAL A 274 -7.26 -8.47 8.46
C VAL A 274 -8.65 -9.06 8.53
N TYR A 275 -9.69 -8.32 8.16
CA TYR A 275 -11.05 -8.86 8.07
C TYR A 275 -11.11 -10.04 7.08
N ALA A 276 -10.62 -9.85 5.87
CA ALA A 276 -10.59 -10.90 4.85
C ALA A 276 -9.77 -12.12 5.31
N ALA A 277 -8.60 -11.89 5.93
CA ALA A 277 -7.78 -12.95 6.50
C ALA A 277 -8.50 -13.70 7.64
N THR A 278 -9.28 -13.01 8.47
CA THR A 278 -10.11 -13.61 9.53
C THR A 278 -11.23 -14.48 8.94
N VAL A 279 -11.86 -14.02 7.85
CA VAL A 279 -12.88 -14.82 7.12
C VAL A 279 -12.25 -16.12 6.61
N LEU A 280 -11.05 -16.04 6.03
CA LEU A 280 -10.31 -17.22 5.56
C LEU A 280 -9.92 -18.16 6.71
N ALA A 281 -9.44 -17.59 7.83
CA ALA A 281 -9.01 -18.36 9.00
C ALA A 281 -10.15 -19.15 9.69
N LYS A 282 -11.39 -18.70 9.53
CA LYS A 282 -12.59 -19.39 10.03
C LYS A 282 -13.01 -20.58 9.17
N ARG A 283 -12.51 -20.70 7.95
CA ARG A 283 -12.89 -21.81 7.06
C ARG A 283 -12.26 -23.12 7.55
N PRO A 284 -13.04 -24.22 7.65
CA PRO A 284 -12.54 -25.50 8.13
C PRO A 284 -11.32 -26.04 7.37
N GLU A 285 -11.30 -25.83 6.05
CA GLU A 285 -10.20 -26.25 5.16
C GLU A 285 -8.88 -25.51 5.40
N ASN A 286 -8.92 -24.40 6.15
CA ASN A 286 -7.73 -23.60 6.48
C ASN A 286 -7.21 -23.88 7.90
N LYS A 287 -7.74 -24.91 8.58
CA LYS A 287 -7.22 -25.33 9.89
C LYS A 287 -5.72 -25.67 9.81
N GLY A 288 -4.93 -25.09 10.71
CA GLY A 288 -3.48 -25.28 10.80
C GLY A 288 -2.66 -24.51 9.79
N LYS A 289 -3.29 -23.76 8.87
CA LYS A 289 -2.58 -22.94 7.86
C LYS A 289 -2.04 -21.64 8.43
N VAL A 290 -1.01 -21.13 7.77
CA VAL A 290 -0.41 -19.82 8.04
C VAL A 290 -0.94 -18.82 7.01
N ILE A 291 -1.64 -17.79 7.49
CA ILE A 291 -2.24 -16.73 6.69
C ILE A 291 -1.49 -15.43 6.97
N VAL A 292 -0.93 -14.80 5.95
CA VAL A 292 -0.24 -13.52 6.06
C VAL A 292 -1.10 -12.43 5.42
N ALA A 293 -1.51 -11.44 6.21
CA ALA A 293 -2.15 -10.23 5.73
C ALA A 293 -1.14 -9.07 5.70
N LEU A 294 -1.06 -8.34 4.57
CA LEU A 294 -0.24 -7.15 4.49
C LEU A 294 -1.04 -5.93 4.97
N LEU A 295 -0.49 -5.22 5.95
CA LEU A 295 -1.07 -4.03 6.57
C LEU A 295 -0.31 -2.79 6.07
N PRO A 296 -0.91 -2.03 5.12
CA PRO A 296 -0.19 -1.03 4.35
C PRO A 296 0.37 0.15 5.14
N ASP A 297 -0.34 0.65 6.17
CA ASP A 297 0.04 1.90 6.83
C ASP A 297 -0.44 2.03 8.27
N THR A 298 -0.02 3.13 8.91
CA THR A 298 -0.38 3.49 10.29
C THR A 298 -1.79 4.06 10.41
N GLY A 299 -2.44 3.80 11.55
CA GLY A 299 -3.75 4.36 11.89
C GLY A 299 -3.73 5.85 12.23
N GLU A 300 -2.58 6.44 12.55
CA GLU A 300 -2.46 7.87 12.89
C GLU A 300 -2.95 8.80 11.78
N ARG A 301 -2.90 8.36 10.53
CA ARG A 301 -3.41 9.10 9.36
C ARG A 301 -4.93 9.15 9.26
N TYR A 302 -5.64 8.44 10.15
CA TYR A 302 -7.08 8.21 10.06
C TYR A 302 -7.83 8.56 11.35
N LEU A 303 -7.19 9.25 12.32
CA LEU A 303 -7.79 9.58 13.62
C LEU A 303 -9.05 10.42 13.51
N SER A 304 -9.16 11.28 12.49
CA SER A 304 -10.34 12.11 12.22
C SER A 304 -11.35 11.45 11.26
N THR A 305 -11.16 10.17 10.93
CA THR A 305 -12.07 9.44 10.03
C THR A 305 -12.99 8.49 10.82
N PRO A 306 -14.04 7.93 10.19
CA PRO A 306 -14.92 6.94 10.85
C PRO A 306 -14.21 5.66 11.35
N LEU A 307 -12.91 5.49 11.05
CA LEU A 307 -12.13 4.41 11.65
C LEU A 307 -12.03 4.58 13.17
N PHE A 308 -11.76 5.81 13.65
CA PHE A 308 -11.53 6.10 15.07
C PHE A 308 -12.45 7.20 15.63
N ALA A 309 -13.00 8.09 14.78
CA ALA A 309 -13.99 9.06 15.22
C ALA A 309 -15.34 8.35 15.45
N GLU A 310 -15.98 8.66 16.62
CA GLU A 310 -17.32 8.21 16.98
C GLU A 310 -18.40 9.00 16.21
#